data_4a2b91309bc0816b4069226257da8a45
#
_entry.id   4a2b91309bc0816b4069226257da8a45
#
_cell.length_a   1.000
_cell.length_b   1.000
_cell.length_c   1.000
_cell.angle_alpha   90.00
_cell.angle_beta   90.00
_cell.angle_gamma   90.00
#
_symmetry.space_group_name_H-M   'P 1'
#
loop_
_entity.id
_entity.type
_entity.pdbx_description
1 polymer ?
#
loop_
_entity_poly.entity_id
_entity_poly.type
_entity_poly.pdbx_seq_one_letter_code
_entity_poly.pdbx_strand_id
1 'polypeptide(L)'
;MSGRTEGGASRKPIGLFPLAGHATALGIALPYGSMPADKIIALAQAAIALGTTEIRLAPGRALLFLGQPTAANPSLQHTAAILGFVTAPADPRTRIAACPGMPACASGRIATRDIAETIAAETADILDFTLHISGCAKGCAHPGPAALTIVGGENGAGLVVNATAKALPAGYRPGYDAARGIGRVAAMIRSTRYQGETAAACLTRLGPAGIAEAYRQAQTEKRK
;
A
#
# COMPACT_ATOMS: atom_id res chain seq x y z
N MET A 1 25.64 19.52 -21.86
CA MET A 1 25.59 19.21 -20.41
C MET A 1 24.11 19.14 -20.03
N SER A 2 23.55 17.95 -19.99
CA SER A 2 22.11 17.74 -19.78
C SER A 2 21.88 17.46 -18.30
N GLY A 3 21.22 18.39 -17.60
CA GLY A 3 20.83 18.24 -16.21
C GLY A 3 19.76 17.16 -16.08
N ARG A 4 20.10 16.05 -15.43
CA ARG A 4 19.11 15.10 -14.92
C ARG A 4 18.35 15.79 -13.78
N THR A 5 17.11 16.16 -14.03
CA THR A 5 16.17 16.53 -12.98
C THR A 5 15.92 15.33 -12.09
N GLU A 6 16.24 15.48 -10.82
CA GLU A 6 16.07 14.51 -9.76
C GLU A 6 14.62 14.04 -9.64
N GLY A 7 14.47 12.75 -9.29
CA GLY A 7 13.27 11.97 -9.30
C GLY A 7 12.07 12.53 -8.56
N GLY A 8 11.17 13.14 -9.32
CA GLY A 8 9.80 13.29 -8.87
C GLY A 8 9.19 11.90 -8.63
N ALA A 9 8.72 11.64 -7.42
CA ALA A 9 7.99 10.44 -7.11
C ALA A 9 6.88 10.27 -8.16
N SER A 10 6.99 9.24 -8.99
CA SER A 10 6.03 8.96 -10.07
C SER A 10 4.64 8.90 -9.46
N ARG A 11 3.81 9.93 -9.71
CA ARG A 11 2.42 9.96 -9.25
C ARG A 11 1.73 8.76 -9.84
N LYS A 12 1.19 7.91 -8.98
CA LYS A 12 0.34 6.80 -9.42
C LYS A 12 -0.85 7.39 -10.17
N PRO A 13 -1.22 6.85 -11.33
CA PRO A 13 -2.31 7.37 -12.14
C PRO A 13 -3.66 6.95 -11.53
N ILE A 14 -4.07 7.60 -10.44
CA ILE A 14 -5.32 7.38 -9.73
C ILE A 14 -6.10 8.69 -9.69
N GLY A 15 -7.40 8.63 -10.00
CA GLY A 15 -8.25 9.80 -10.14
C GLY A 15 -8.34 10.32 -11.57
N LEU A 16 -8.76 11.55 -11.76
CA LEU A 16 -8.99 12.16 -13.07
C LEU A 16 -7.69 12.78 -13.62
N PHE A 17 -7.45 12.53 -14.90
CA PHE A 17 -6.33 13.07 -15.66
C PHE A 17 -6.83 13.78 -16.90
N PRO A 18 -6.43 15.05 -17.13
CA PRO A 18 -6.72 15.72 -18.39
C PRO A 18 -5.90 15.10 -19.52
N LEU A 19 -6.54 14.93 -20.66
CA LEU A 19 -5.93 14.50 -21.91
C LEU A 19 -6.00 15.63 -22.94
N ALA A 20 -5.27 15.51 -24.05
CA ALA A 20 -5.38 16.42 -25.16
C ALA A 20 -6.82 16.44 -25.72
N GLY A 21 -7.30 17.59 -26.22
CA GLY A 21 -8.62 17.71 -26.81
C GLY A 21 -9.78 17.72 -25.81
N HIS A 22 -9.57 18.20 -24.60
CA HIS A 22 -10.57 18.29 -23.52
C HIS A 22 -11.14 16.95 -23.01
N ALA A 23 -10.57 15.83 -23.43
CA ALA A 23 -10.91 14.50 -22.91
C ALA A 23 -10.33 14.29 -21.50
N THR A 24 -10.88 13.36 -20.76
CA THR A 24 -10.36 12.94 -19.45
C THR A 24 -10.18 11.44 -19.38
N ALA A 25 -9.13 11.00 -18.71
CA ALA A 25 -8.97 9.60 -18.28
C ALA A 25 -9.30 9.47 -16.79
N LEU A 26 -9.95 8.37 -16.42
CA LEU A 26 -10.15 8.00 -15.03
C LEU A 26 -9.19 6.86 -14.67
N GLY A 27 -8.30 7.10 -13.74
CA GLY A 27 -7.40 6.10 -13.19
C GLY A 27 -8.00 5.41 -11.96
N ILE A 28 -8.04 4.08 -11.97
CA ILE A 28 -8.52 3.23 -10.88
C ILE A 28 -7.46 2.17 -10.61
N ALA A 29 -7.00 2.03 -9.37
CA ALA A 29 -5.98 1.04 -9.05
C ALA A 29 -6.57 -0.19 -8.33
N LEU A 30 -5.87 -1.32 -8.51
CA LEU A 30 -6.19 -2.56 -7.81
C LEU A 30 -5.46 -2.55 -6.45
N PRO A 31 -6.16 -2.79 -5.32
CA PRO A 31 -5.50 -2.99 -4.03
C PRO A 31 -4.41 -4.05 -4.16
N TYR A 32 -3.18 -3.69 -3.81
CA TYR A 32 -2.00 -4.57 -3.89
C TYR A 32 -1.80 -5.29 -5.23
N GLY A 33 -2.41 -4.75 -6.31
CA GLY A 33 -2.31 -5.29 -7.68
C GLY A 33 -3.16 -6.52 -7.95
N SER A 34 -4.21 -6.76 -7.15
CA SER A 34 -5.09 -7.92 -7.33
C SER A 34 -6.52 -7.59 -6.93
N MET A 35 -7.46 -8.12 -7.70
CA MET A 35 -8.89 -8.12 -7.40
C MET A 35 -9.51 -9.46 -7.84
N PRO A 36 -10.58 -9.94 -7.17
CA PRO A 36 -11.37 -11.05 -7.67
C PRO A 36 -11.91 -10.78 -9.08
N ALA A 37 -12.00 -11.83 -9.89
CA ALA A 37 -12.40 -11.69 -11.30
C ALA A 37 -13.82 -11.12 -11.46
N ASP A 38 -14.76 -11.52 -10.61
CA ASP A 38 -16.13 -11.00 -10.57
C ASP A 38 -16.17 -9.48 -10.38
N LYS A 39 -15.30 -8.94 -9.54
CA LYS A 39 -15.17 -7.49 -9.30
C LYS A 39 -14.62 -6.75 -10.53
N ILE A 40 -13.64 -7.35 -11.21
CA ILE A 40 -13.07 -6.79 -12.44
C ILE A 40 -14.12 -6.80 -13.55
N ILE A 41 -14.88 -7.90 -13.69
CA ILE A 41 -15.96 -8.02 -14.66
C ILE A 41 -17.05 -6.98 -14.38
N ALA A 42 -17.50 -6.85 -13.12
CA ALA A 42 -18.50 -5.86 -12.74
C ALA A 42 -18.06 -4.42 -13.05
N LEU A 43 -16.78 -4.09 -12.78
CA LEU A 43 -16.24 -2.78 -13.12
C LEU A 43 -16.19 -2.55 -14.64
N ALA A 44 -15.79 -3.55 -15.41
CA ALA A 44 -15.75 -3.45 -16.87
C ALA A 44 -17.17 -3.27 -17.47
N GLN A 45 -18.16 -4.00 -16.98
CA GLN A 45 -19.56 -3.85 -17.39
C GLN A 45 -20.11 -2.45 -17.09
N ALA A 46 -19.84 -1.93 -15.88
CA ALA A 46 -20.21 -0.56 -15.52
C ALA A 46 -19.53 0.48 -16.40
N ALA A 47 -18.24 0.28 -16.71
CA ALA A 47 -17.49 1.16 -17.59
C ALA A 47 -18.06 1.20 -19.01
N ILE A 48 -18.39 0.03 -19.58
CA ILE A 48 -19.04 -0.08 -20.92
C ILE A 48 -20.40 0.64 -20.92
N ALA A 49 -21.23 0.41 -19.89
CA ALA A 49 -22.53 1.06 -19.75
C ALA A 49 -22.45 2.59 -19.65
N LEU A 50 -21.33 3.11 -19.15
CA LEU A 50 -21.04 4.55 -19.03
C LEU A 50 -20.28 5.12 -20.24
N GLY A 51 -20.10 4.34 -21.31
CA GLY A 51 -19.50 4.79 -22.56
C GLY A 51 -17.97 4.72 -22.62
N THR A 52 -17.31 3.99 -21.70
CA THR A 52 -15.87 3.71 -21.81
C THR A 52 -15.61 2.87 -23.08
N THR A 53 -14.70 3.33 -23.91
CA THR A 53 -14.34 2.65 -25.16
C THR A 53 -13.00 1.93 -25.09
N GLU A 54 -12.17 2.30 -24.11
CA GLU A 54 -10.82 1.72 -23.95
C GLU A 54 -10.40 1.64 -22.48
N ILE A 55 -9.72 0.56 -22.11
CA ILE A 55 -9.05 0.39 -20.81
C ILE A 55 -7.57 0.10 -21.08
N ARG A 56 -6.68 0.90 -20.48
CA ARG A 56 -5.23 0.72 -20.57
C ARG A 56 -4.63 0.32 -19.24
N LEU A 57 -3.63 -0.54 -19.27
CA LEU A 57 -2.78 -0.80 -18.11
C LEU A 57 -1.87 0.41 -17.86
N ALA A 58 -1.69 0.76 -16.58
CA ALA A 58 -0.86 1.89 -16.19
C ALA A 58 0.09 1.50 -15.04
N PRO A 59 1.22 2.22 -14.86
CA PRO A 59 2.11 2.02 -13.74
C PRO A 59 1.39 2.10 -12.39
N GLY A 60 1.93 1.45 -11.36
CA GLY A 60 1.34 1.51 -10.02
C GLY A 60 0.09 0.63 -9.83
N ARG A 61 -0.07 -0.40 -10.68
CA ARG A 61 -1.18 -1.37 -10.61
C ARG A 61 -2.54 -0.73 -10.90
N ALA A 62 -2.57 0.23 -11.80
CA ALA A 62 -3.75 0.99 -12.18
C ALA A 62 -4.26 0.62 -13.57
N LEU A 63 -5.55 0.88 -13.77
CA LEU A 63 -6.26 0.84 -15.03
C LEU A 63 -6.68 2.27 -15.39
N LEU A 64 -6.48 2.69 -16.62
CA LEU A 64 -6.99 3.95 -17.15
C LEU A 64 -8.21 3.67 -18.01
N PHE A 65 -9.32 4.28 -17.67
CA PHE A 65 -10.57 4.23 -18.41
C PHE A 65 -10.68 5.47 -19.29
N LEU A 66 -10.95 5.26 -20.57
CA LEU A 66 -10.91 6.27 -21.63
C LEU A 66 -12.16 6.22 -22.50
N GLY A 67 -12.48 7.36 -23.13
CA GLY A 67 -13.57 7.49 -24.10
C GLY A 67 -14.94 7.76 -23.51
N GLN A 68 -15.16 7.55 -22.22
CA GLN A 68 -16.41 7.91 -21.54
C GLN A 68 -16.60 9.43 -21.48
N PRO A 69 -17.84 9.92 -21.50
CA PRO A 69 -18.14 11.34 -21.24
C PRO A 69 -17.60 11.75 -19.87
N THR A 70 -17.04 12.96 -19.76
CA THR A 70 -16.49 13.46 -18.48
C THR A 70 -17.52 13.42 -17.34
N ALA A 71 -18.80 13.66 -17.63
CA ALA A 71 -19.90 13.58 -16.67
C ALA A 71 -20.15 12.16 -16.10
N ALA A 72 -19.68 11.12 -16.78
CA ALA A 72 -19.80 9.73 -16.34
C ALA A 72 -18.70 9.31 -15.33
N ASN A 73 -17.60 10.05 -15.26
CA ASN A 73 -16.47 9.70 -14.41
C ASN A 73 -16.82 9.56 -12.91
N PRO A 74 -17.64 10.45 -12.29
CA PRO A 74 -18.02 10.29 -10.88
C PRO A 74 -18.79 8.99 -10.62
N SER A 75 -19.70 8.60 -11.52
CA SER A 75 -20.47 7.37 -11.40
C SER A 75 -19.57 6.13 -11.50
N LEU A 76 -18.63 6.11 -12.45
CA LEU A 76 -17.66 5.01 -12.60
C LEU A 76 -16.73 4.93 -11.39
N GLN A 77 -16.24 6.07 -10.90
CA GLN A 77 -15.39 6.15 -9.70
C GLN A 77 -16.13 5.64 -8.46
N HIS A 78 -17.39 6.01 -8.29
CA HIS A 78 -18.23 5.54 -7.18
C HIS A 78 -18.46 4.03 -7.25
N THR A 79 -18.82 3.50 -8.42
CA THR A 79 -18.98 2.06 -8.62
C THR A 79 -17.67 1.30 -8.31
N ALA A 80 -16.53 1.80 -8.77
CA ALA A 80 -15.24 1.22 -8.47
C ALA A 80 -14.96 1.21 -6.96
N ALA A 81 -15.28 2.29 -6.24
CA ALA A 81 -15.11 2.37 -4.79
C ALA A 81 -15.97 1.34 -4.05
N ILE A 82 -17.25 1.17 -4.44
CA ILE A 82 -18.15 0.16 -3.87
C ILE A 82 -17.60 -1.26 -4.11
N LEU A 83 -17.02 -1.51 -5.29
CA LEU A 83 -16.39 -2.78 -5.62
C LEU A 83 -15.07 -3.02 -4.87
N GLY A 84 -14.54 -2.02 -4.15
CA GLY A 84 -13.33 -2.12 -3.33
C GLY A 84 -12.04 -1.70 -4.03
N PHE A 85 -12.10 -1.13 -5.24
CA PHE A 85 -10.93 -0.58 -5.93
C PHE A 85 -10.42 0.70 -5.24
N VAL A 86 -9.18 1.06 -5.54
CA VAL A 86 -8.57 2.32 -5.09
C VAL A 86 -8.86 3.40 -6.11
N THR A 87 -9.63 4.40 -5.69
CA THR A 87 -10.15 5.47 -6.56
C THR A 87 -9.62 6.86 -6.22
N ALA A 88 -8.89 7.00 -5.11
CA ALA A 88 -8.32 8.26 -4.66
C ALA A 88 -6.80 8.12 -4.39
N PRO A 89 -5.97 9.11 -4.76
CA PRO A 89 -4.53 9.08 -4.48
C PRO A 89 -4.19 9.05 -2.98
N ALA A 90 -5.10 9.58 -2.15
CA ALA A 90 -4.95 9.62 -0.69
C ALA A 90 -5.30 8.29 0.01
N ASP A 91 -5.83 7.29 -0.72
CA ASP A 91 -6.13 5.99 -0.13
C ASP A 91 -4.85 5.36 0.46
N PRO A 92 -4.84 4.96 1.75
CA PRO A 92 -3.66 4.42 2.43
C PRO A 92 -3.07 3.18 1.73
N ARG A 93 -3.89 2.38 1.06
CA ARG A 93 -3.45 1.22 0.29
C ARG A 93 -2.47 1.57 -0.83
N THR A 94 -2.47 2.83 -1.28
CA THR A 94 -1.47 3.34 -2.24
C THR A 94 -0.05 3.38 -1.67
N ARG A 95 0.10 3.45 -0.37
CA ARG A 95 1.38 3.50 0.34
C ARG A 95 1.88 2.12 0.76
N ILE A 96 1.08 1.08 0.56
CA ILE A 96 1.44 -0.28 0.94
C ILE A 96 1.74 -1.12 -0.31
N ALA A 97 2.92 -1.73 -0.33
CA ALA A 97 3.31 -2.70 -1.34
C ALA A 97 3.23 -4.10 -0.72
N ALA A 98 2.23 -4.90 -1.10
CA ALA A 98 2.08 -6.27 -0.64
C ALA A 98 2.12 -7.26 -1.80
N CYS A 99 2.86 -8.36 -1.64
CA CYS A 99 2.87 -9.47 -2.58
C CYS A 99 1.66 -10.41 -2.33
N PRO A 100 1.43 -11.44 -3.12
CA PRO A 100 0.32 -12.37 -2.86
C PRO A 100 0.36 -13.03 -1.48
N GLY A 101 1.54 -13.39 -0.95
CA GLY A 101 1.65 -14.06 0.36
C GLY A 101 0.92 -15.40 0.42
N MET A 102 0.73 -15.91 1.64
CA MET A 102 -0.13 -17.07 1.87
C MET A 102 -1.60 -16.70 1.66
N PRO A 103 -2.44 -17.67 1.20
CA PRO A 103 -2.10 -19.01 0.70
C PRO A 103 -1.68 -19.02 -0.78
N ALA A 104 -1.77 -17.88 -1.49
CA ALA A 104 -1.63 -17.79 -2.95
C ALA A 104 -0.19 -17.99 -3.45
N CYS A 105 0.82 -17.88 -2.59
CA CYS A 105 2.23 -18.04 -2.94
C CYS A 105 2.88 -19.14 -2.12
N ALA A 106 3.40 -20.19 -2.78
CA ALA A 106 4.06 -21.32 -2.12
C ALA A 106 5.29 -20.91 -1.28
N SER A 107 5.96 -19.82 -1.63
CA SER A 107 7.07 -19.25 -0.85
C SER A 107 6.60 -18.33 0.28
N GLY A 108 5.30 -17.99 0.35
CA GLY A 108 4.75 -17.10 1.37
C GLY A 108 4.70 -17.79 2.74
N ARG A 109 5.04 -17.04 3.79
CA ARG A 109 4.99 -17.49 5.18
C ARG A 109 3.97 -16.71 6.01
N ILE A 110 3.43 -15.63 5.48
CA ILE A 110 2.41 -14.78 6.11
C ILE A 110 1.34 -14.36 5.10
N ALA A 111 0.13 -14.06 5.58
CA ALA A 111 -1.00 -13.57 4.80
C ALA A 111 -0.84 -12.05 4.53
N THR A 112 -0.01 -11.71 3.56
CA THR A 112 0.45 -10.32 3.35
C THR A 112 -0.66 -9.33 3.06
N ARG A 113 -1.69 -9.73 2.29
CA ARG A 113 -2.80 -8.84 1.91
C ARG A 113 -3.74 -8.57 3.06
N ASP A 114 -4.05 -9.57 3.89
CA ASP A 114 -4.89 -9.41 5.07
C ASP A 114 -4.21 -8.49 6.09
N ILE A 115 -2.90 -8.68 6.29
CA ILE A 115 -2.07 -7.79 7.11
C ILE A 115 -2.11 -6.36 6.53
N ALA A 116 -2.00 -6.21 5.21
CA ALA A 116 -2.01 -4.92 4.54
C ALA A 116 -3.35 -4.18 4.69
N GLU A 117 -4.48 -4.88 4.54
CA GLU A 117 -5.81 -4.30 4.73
C GLU A 117 -6.02 -3.84 6.18
N THR A 118 -5.63 -4.65 7.16
CA THR A 118 -5.71 -4.28 8.58
C THR A 118 -4.88 -3.03 8.86
N ILE A 119 -3.64 -2.97 8.36
CA ILE A 119 -2.76 -1.81 8.55
C ILE A 119 -3.34 -0.58 7.85
N ALA A 120 -3.84 -0.71 6.62
CA ALA A 120 -4.43 0.40 5.89
C ALA A 120 -5.63 1.01 6.64
N ALA A 121 -6.46 0.17 7.26
CA ALA A 121 -7.62 0.61 8.03
C ALA A 121 -7.24 1.32 9.34
N GLU A 122 -6.19 0.85 10.03
CA GLU A 122 -5.87 1.29 11.39
C GLU A 122 -4.80 2.40 11.46
N THR A 123 -4.02 2.59 10.39
CA THR A 123 -2.81 3.44 10.44
C THR A 123 -2.69 4.42 9.28
N ALA A 124 -3.80 4.75 8.62
CA ALA A 124 -3.84 5.63 7.44
C ALA A 124 -3.13 6.97 7.69
N ASP A 125 -3.25 7.53 8.87
CA ASP A 125 -2.74 8.84 9.29
C ASP A 125 -1.21 8.94 9.38
N ILE A 126 -0.52 7.80 9.43
CA ILE A 126 0.95 7.77 9.51
C ILE A 126 1.61 7.31 8.20
N LEU A 127 0.83 6.89 7.19
CA LEU A 127 1.37 6.32 5.95
C LEU A 127 1.78 7.41 4.94
N ASP A 128 2.78 8.22 5.28
CA ASP A 128 3.43 9.15 4.35
C ASP A 128 4.68 8.55 3.66
N PHE A 129 5.00 7.29 3.95
CA PHE A 129 6.10 6.50 3.40
C PHE A 129 5.63 5.19 2.76
N THR A 130 6.54 4.47 2.11
CA THR A 130 6.24 3.12 1.60
C THR A 130 6.40 2.09 2.71
N LEU A 131 5.31 1.37 3.02
CA LEU A 131 5.32 0.15 3.81
C LEU A 131 5.35 -1.06 2.85
N HIS A 132 6.33 -1.93 2.99
CA HIS A 132 6.42 -3.15 2.20
C HIS A 132 6.03 -4.37 3.06
N ILE A 133 5.12 -5.21 2.55
CA ILE A 133 4.72 -6.46 3.20
C ILE A 133 5.04 -7.62 2.25
N SER A 134 6.07 -8.37 2.60
CA SER A 134 6.58 -9.47 1.80
C SER A 134 6.33 -10.82 2.46
N GLY A 135 5.77 -11.77 1.74
CA GLY A 135 5.53 -13.12 2.23
C GLY A 135 6.80 -13.91 2.51
N CYS A 136 7.94 -13.49 1.94
CA CYS A 136 9.26 -14.11 2.12
C CYS A 136 10.38 -13.11 1.74
N ALA A 137 11.64 -13.49 1.91
CA ALA A 137 12.80 -12.65 1.62
C ALA A 137 12.99 -12.26 0.13
N LYS A 138 12.17 -12.78 -0.82
CA LYS A 138 12.28 -12.41 -2.24
C LYS A 138 11.93 -10.96 -2.54
N GLY A 139 11.03 -10.33 -1.75
CA GLY A 139 10.71 -8.92 -1.89
C GLY A 139 9.98 -8.53 -3.18
N CYS A 140 9.16 -9.41 -3.76
CA CYS A 140 8.61 -9.27 -5.12
C CYS A 140 7.76 -8.02 -5.33
N ALA A 141 7.03 -7.54 -4.29
CA ALA A 141 6.15 -6.39 -4.42
C ALA A 141 6.90 -5.04 -4.40
N HIS A 142 8.08 -5.01 -3.78
CA HIS A 142 8.93 -3.81 -3.68
C HIS A 142 10.40 -4.24 -3.53
N PRO A 143 11.12 -4.42 -4.65
CA PRO A 143 12.50 -4.93 -4.62
C PRO A 143 13.52 -3.96 -4.02
N GLY A 144 13.20 -2.66 -4.00
CA GLY A 144 14.02 -1.62 -3.37
C GLY A 144 13.88 -1.55 -1.84
N PRO A 145 14.66 -0.71 -1.18
CA PRO A 145 14.49 -0.43 0.25
C PRO A 145 13.18 0.31 0.51
N ALA A 146 12.53 -0.02 1.63
CA ALA A 146 11.36 0.69 2.14
C ALA A 146 11.63 1.19 3.56
N ALA A 147 10.92 2.23 3.99
CA ALA A 147 11.06 2.74 5.36
C ALA A 147 10.78 1.65 6.40
N LEU A 148 9.71 0.89 6.17
CA LEU A 148 9.39 -0.32 6.94
C LEU A 148 9.08 -1.48 6.00
N THR A 149 9.63 -2.65 6.29
CA THR A 149 9.29 -3.90 5.60
C THR A 149 8.90 -4.97 6.62
N ILE A 150 7.72 -5.57 6.46
CA ILE A 150 7.37 -6.82 7.14
C ILE A 150 7.76 -7.96 6.21
N VAL A 151 8.55 -8.91 6.69
CA VAL A 151 9.00 -10.07 5.92
C VAL A 151 8.61 -11.37 6.63
N GLY A 152 7.89 -12.24 5.93
CA GLY A 152 7.57 -13.59 6.41
C GLY A 152 8.77 -14.52 6.39
N GLY A 153 9.00 -15.22 7.47
CA GLY A 153 10.07 -16.20 7.67
C GLY A 153 9.67 -17.32 8.61
N GLU A 154 10.61 -18.19 8.93
CA GLU A 154 10.41 -19.31 9.87
C GLU A 154 10.07 -18.84 11.28
N ASN A 155 10.63 -17.70 11.69
CA ASN A 155 10.37 -17.08 12.99
C ASN A 155 9.12 -16.16 13.01
N GLY A 156 8.24 -16.26 11.99
CA GLY A 156 7.07 -15.43 11.85
C GLY A 156 7.28 -14.20 10.96
N ALA A 157 6.73 -13.06 11.36
CA ALA A 157 6.84 -11.79 10.66
C ALA A 157 7.98 -10.95 11.23
N GLY A 158 9.06 -10.80 10.46
CA GLY A 158 10.21 -9.98 10.79
C GLY A 158 10.00 -8.53 10.35
N LEU A 159 10.41 -7.56 11.18
CA LEU A 159 10.44 -6.15 10.82
C LEU A 159 11.84 -5.75 10.36
N VAL A 160 11.92 -5.20 9.16
CA VAL A 160 13.13 -4.59 8.59
C VAL A 160 12.91 -3.09 8.46
N VAL A 161 13.89 -2.28 8.81
CA VAL A 161 13.83 -0.82 8.80
C VAL A 161 14.82 -0.26 7.79
N ASN A 162 14.40 0.65 6.93
CA ASN A 162 15.18 1.34 5.90
C ASN A 162 16.02 0.41 4.99
N ALA A 163 15.48 -0.79 4.68
CA ALA A 163 16.19 -1.78 3.87
C ALA A 163 15.22 -2.65 3.06
N THR A 164 15.78 -3.56 2.27
CA THR A 164 15.02 -4.51 1.46
C THR A 164 14.55 -5.71 2.29
N ALA A 165 13.59 -6.49 1.79
CA ALA A 165 13.12 -7.72 2.43
C ALA A 165 14.21 -8.80 2.66
N LYS A 166 15.41 -8.63 2.08
CA LYS A 166 16.54 -9.53 2.26
C LYS A 166 17.40 -9.22 3.48
N ALA A 167 17.24 -8.03 4.06
CA ALA A 167 18.01 -7.62 5.22
C ALA A 167 17.57 -8.40 6.49
N LEU A 168 18.46 -8.46 7.48
CA LEU A 168 18.14 -9.05 8.76
C LEU A 168 17.06 -8.26 9.48
N PRO A 169 15.98 -8.91 9.93
CA PRO A 169 14.94 -8.25 10.71
C PRO A 169 15.47 -7.78 12.09
N ALA A 170 15.07 -6.57 12.46
CA ALA A 170 15.37 -5.98 13.76
C ALA A 170 14.50 -6.56 14.90
N GLY A 171 13.39 -7.22 14.57
CA GLY A 171 12.50 -7.88 15.51
C GLY A 171 11.50 -8.79 14.81
N TYR A 172 10.90 -9.71 15.57
CA TYR A 172 9.95 -10.70 15.06
C TYR A 172 8.67 -10.70 15.88
N ARG A 173 7.57 -11.08 15.22
CA ARG A 173 6.25 -11.38 15.80
C ARG A 173 5.63 -12.58 15.10
N PRO A 174 4.65 -13.29 15.73
CA PRO A 174 3.81 -14.23 15.00
C PRO A 174 3.16 -13.55 13.79
N GLY A 175 3.05 -14.27 12.66
CA GLY A 175 2.52 -13.70 11.42
C GLY A 175 1.14 -13.08 11.55
N TYR A 176 0.25 -13.71 12.33
CA TYR A 176 -1.10 -13.22 12.62
C TYR A 176 -1.15 -11.92 13.45
N ASP A 177 -0.05 -11.58 14.11
CA ASP A 177 0.07 -10.41 14.99
C ASP A 177 0.90 -9.27 14.37
N ALA A 178 1.32 -9.42 13.12
CA ALA A 178 2.17 -8.46 12.41
C ALA A 178 1.51 -7.07 12.27
N ALA A 179 0.21 -7.03 11.93
CA ALA A 179 -0.53 -5.78 11.81
C ALA A 179 -0.57 -5.02 13.14
N ARG A 180 -0.82 -5.73 14.25
CA ARG A 180 -0.79 -5.15 15.59
C ARG A 180 0.60 -4.60 15.96
N GLY A 181 1.68 -5.26 15.53
CA GLY A 181 3.03 -4.73 15.68
C GLY A 181 3.22 -3.38 14.99
N ILE A 182 2.72 -3.22 13.77
CA ILE A 182 2.72 -1.94 13.06
C ILE A 182 1.80 -0.91 13.75
N GLY A 183 0.65 -1.33 14.26
CA GLY A 183 -0.23 -0.46 15.05
C GLY A 183 0.50 0.18 16.25
N ARG A 184 1.42 -0.54 16.90
CA ARG A 184 2.25 0.00 17.98
C ARG A 184 3.32 0.96 17.49
N VAL A 185 3.97 0.64 16.37
CA VAL A 185 4.87 1.60 15.72
C VAL A 185 4.11 2.87 15.36
N ALA A 186 2.87 2.75 14.87
CA ALA A 186 2.01 3.89 14.61
C ALA A 186 1.68 4.70 15.88
N ALA A 187 1.33 4.03 16.97
CA ALA A 187 1.08 4.68 18.26
C ALA A 187 2.32 5.42 18.78
N MET A 188 3.51 4.82 18.65
CA MET A 188 4.77 5.46 18.99
C MET A 188 5.01 6.71 18.13
N ILE A 189 4.80 6.64 16.81
CA ILE A 189 4.91 7.80 15.92
C ILE A 189 3.96 8.92 16.37
N ARG A 190 2.68 8.60 16.62
CA ARG A 190 1.68 9.59 17.04
C ARG A 190 2.07 10.30 18.34
N SER A 191 2.67 9.57 19.31
CA SER A 191 3.05 10.12 20.61
C SER A 191 4.37 10.87 20.61
N THR A 192 5.26 10.63 19.64
CA THR A 192 6.64 11.15 19.68
C THR A 192 7.01 12.09 18.55
N ARG A 193 6.20 12.14 17.46
CA ARG A 193 6.50 13.04 16.34
C ARG A 193 6.28 14.50 16.75
N TYR A 194 7.16 15.37 16.27
CA TYR A 194 7.07 16.81 16.46
C TYR A 194 5.99 17.43 15.55
N GLN A 195 5.54 18.63 15.90
CA GLN A 195 4.62 19.38 15.06
C GLN A 195 5.23 19.63 13.67
N GLY A 196 4.52 19.23 12.60
CA GLY A 196 4.99 19.36 11.22
C GLY A 196 5.97 18.26 10.77
N GLU A 197 6.43 17.39 11.67
CA GLU A 197 7.30 16.25 11.31
C GLU A 197 6.50 15.19 10.55
N THR A 198 7.03 14.68 9.43
CA THR A 198 6.45 13.53 8.72
C THR A 198 6.68 12.24 9.52
N ALA A 199 5.84 11.22 9.31
CA ALA A 199 6.07 9.93 9.97
C ALA A 199 7.38 9.29 9.50
N ALA A 200 7.75 9.46 8.24
CA ALA A 200 9.05 9.02 7.71
C ALA A 200 10.24 9.68 8.44
N ALA A 201 10.18 10.99 8.68
CA ALA A 201 11.22 11.72 9.41
C ALA A 201 11.29 11.26 10.88
N CYS A 202 10.14 11.07 11.52
CA CYS A 202 10.04 10.53 12.88
C CYS A 202 10.69 9.15 12.99
N LEU A 203 10.39 8.23 12.05
CA LEU A 203 11.03 6.92 12.00
C LEU A 203 12.56 7.01 11.87
N THR A 204 13.04 7.91 11.02
CA THR A 204 14.49 8.13 10.85
C THR A 204 15.14 8.61 12.15
N ARG A 205 14.50 9.53 12.85
CA ARG A 205 14.96 10.05 14.14
C ARG A 205 14.95 9.01 15.28
N LEU A 206 13.90 8.17 15.35
CA LEU A 206 13.75 7.12 16.35
C LEU A 206 14.75 5.97 16.16
N GLY A 207 15.18 5.75 14.94
CA GLY A 207 16.14 4.71 14.60
C GLY A 207 15.62 3.28 14.70
N PRO A 208 16.37 2.31 14.14
CA PRO A 208 15.92 0.92 14.04
C PRO A 208 15.63 0.25 15.39
N ALA A 209 16.42 0.58 16.44
CA ALA A 209 16.27 -0.04 17.76
C ALA A 209 14.94 0.33 18.43
N GLY A 210 14.57 1.62 18.46
CA GLY A 210 13.32 2.09 19.03
C GLY A 210 12.09 1.56 18.26
N ILE A 211 12.18 1.52 16.94
CA ILE A 211 11.12 0.98 16.08
C ILE A 211 10.94 -0.53 16.33
N ALA A 212 12.03 -1.28 16.42
CA ALA A 212 12.00 -2.73 16.67
C ALA A 212 11.43 -3.04 18.06
N GLU A 213 11.73 -2.23 19.05
CA GLU A 213 11.19 -2.39 20.41
C GLU A 213 9.67 -2.17 20.41
N ALA A 214 9.18 -1.07 19.81
CA ALA A 214 7.75 -0.83 19.67
C ALA A 214 7.04 -1.97 18.92
N TYR A 215 7.65 -2.49 17.86
CA TYR A 215 7.10 -3.62 17.10
C TYR A 215 6.99 -4.88 17.94
N ARG A 216 7.98 -5.20 18.78
CA ARG A 216 8.04 -6.43 19.61
C ARG A 216 7.15 -6.41 20.83
N GLN A 217 6.85 -5.25 21.41
CA GLN A 217 6.13 -5.16 22.69
C GLN A 217 4.84 -6.01 22.70
N ALA A 218 4.69 -6.88 23.71
CA ALA A 218 3.45 -7.60 23.97
C ALA A 218 2.41 -6.66 24.58
N GLN A 219 1.12 -6.88 24.35
CA GLN A 219 0.09 -6.15 25.11
C GLN A 219 0.21 -6.51 26.57
N THR A 220 0.52 -5.55 27.43
CA THR A 220 0.14 -5.64 28.83
C THR A 220 -1.37 -5.48 28.86
N GLU A 221 -2.12 -6.58 28.80
CA GLU A 221 -3.54 -6.55 29.14
C GLU A 221 -3.66 -6.00 30.55
N LYS A 222 -4.14 -4.74 30.68
CA LYS A 222 -4.69 -4.31 31.95
C LYS A 222 -5.96 -5.16 32.16
N ARG A 223 -5.80 -6.29 32.86
CA ARG A 223 -6.94 -6.93 33.51
C ARG A 223 -7.60 -5.88 34.39
N LYS A 224 -8.79 -5.44 34.00
CA LYS A 224 -9.77 -4.81 34.89
C LYS A 224 -10.60 -5.89 35.53
#